data_66b5b808ad48a87e069211de56771f99
#
_entry.id   66b5b808ad48a87e069211de56771f99
#
_cell.length_a   1.000
_cell.length_b   1.000
_cell.length_c   1.000
_cell.angle_alpha   90.00
_cell.angle_beta   90.00
_cell.angle_gamma   90.00
#
_symmetry.space_group_name_H-M   'P 1'
#
loop_
_entity.id
_entity.type
_entity.pdbx_description
1 polymer ?
#
loop_
_entity_poly.entity_id
_entity_poly.type
_entity_poly.pdbx_seq_one_letter_code
_entity_poly.pdbx_strand_id
1 'polypeptide(L)'
;KLQEKLKRVIAEHAQADQEPDLVRERQQKRERRFQLQVQRLNDFLKDRQPKLGSEGKEIQSNAVDNDSVKMPSSHGVVQGYNAQAWVDSKHQVILAAEAFASQDHENLKPMLDGAKKNVIAIGKEPTYFEGKEFTADPNYHSLGSLKVCQDEKLEAYLPDIHYRTRDPRFAEQERFKDGVHGRQREVVKPGRFTSSDFSFDPARQVYLCPNGKVLTCHARKQVNRHRTYDLYHARPEDCAVCPLRSRCLSKADAVRRNLSIQVPSQSPNLIDQMKAKIDSEAGKRIYGRRLGIVEPVFANICVHKHMYRFTLRSKRKVDVQWRLFAL
;
A
#
# COMPACT_ATOMS: atom_id res chain seq x y z
N LYS A 1 -29.21 -2.36 13.25
CA LYS A 1 -28.75 -1.06 13.83
C LYS A 1 -29.44 0.16 13.19
N LEU A 2 -29.49 0.29 11.84
CA LEU A 2 -30.10 1.47 11.20
C LEU A 2 -31.65 1.42 11.27
N GLN A 3 -32.23 0.23 11.08
CA GLN A 3 -33.66 0.01 11.25
C GLN A 3 -34.11 0.23 12.70
N GLU A 4 -33.30 -0.15 13.68
CA GLU A 4 -33.57 0.12 15.10
C GLU A 4 -33.52 1.61 15.40
N LYS A 5 -32.54 2.34 14.83
CA LYS A 5 -32.50 3.80 14.93
C LYS A 5 -33.71 4.48 14.31
N LEU A 6 -34.16 4.00 13.14
CA LEU A 6 -35.36 4.50 12.50
C LEU A 6 -36.59 4.29 13.40
N LYS A 7 -36.79 3.07 13.97
CA LYS A 7 -37.89 2.78 14.90
C LYS A 7 -37.88 3.73 16.10
N ARG A 8 -36.69 3.99 16.69
CA ARG A 8 -36.58 4.98 17.79
C ARG A 8 -36.97 6.39 17.38
N VAL A 9 -36.49 6.86 16.22
CA VAL A 9 -36.83 8.19 15.71
C VAL A 9 -38.32 8.33 15.43
N ILE A 10 -38.98 7.28 14.89
CA ILE A 10 -40.41 7.26 14.67
C ILE A 10 -41.17 7.31 16.01
N ALA A 11 -40.72 6.55 17.03
CA ALA A 11 -41.31 6.56 18.35
C ALA A 11 -41.15 7.92 19.08
N GLU A 12 -39.94 8.52 18.98
CA GLU A 12 -39.68 9.88 19.49
C GLU A 12 -40.57 10.93 18.79
N HIS A 13 -40.81 10.75 17.49
CA HIS A 13 -41.66 11.63 16.71
C HIS A 13 -43.15 11.55 17.12
N ALA A 14 -43.64 10.35 17.41
CA ALA A 14 -45.03 10.14 17.89
C ALA A 14 -45.28 10.74 19.30
N GLN A 15 -44.23 10.92 20.11
CA GLN A 15 -44.34 11.58 21.42
C GLN A 15 -44.24 13.12 21.34
N ALA A 16 -43.71 13.66 20.22
CA ALA A 16 -43.39 15.08 20.06
C ALA A 16 -44.53 15.92 19.44
N ASP A 17 -45.76 15.40 19.39
CA ASP A 17 -46.90 16.12 18.83
C ASP A 17 -47.29 17.40 19.58
N GLN A 18 -46.62 17.70 20.68
CA GLN A 18 -46.82 18.88 21.50
C GLN A 18 -45.70 19.94 21.39
N GLU A 19 -44.71 19.71 20.50
CA GLU A 19 -43.55 20.62 20.42
C GLU A 19 -43.65 21.70 19.34
N PRO A 20 -42.88 22.83 19.44
CA PRO A 20 -42.88 23.91 18.46
C PRO A 20 -42.58 23.47 17.02
N ASP A 21 -43.19 24.11 16.04
CA ASP A 21 -43.11 23.75 14.59
C ASP A 21 -41.67 23.56 14.05
N LEU A 22 -40.70 24.30 14.55
CA LEU A 22 -39.29 24.17 14.17
C LEU A 22 -38.64 22.83 14.60
N VAL A 23 -39.07 22.28 15.76
CA VAL A 23 -38.59 20.99 16.26
C VAL A 23 -39.21 19.88 15.43
N ARG A 24 -40.50 19.99 15.14
CA ARG A 24 -41.25 19.10 14.26
C ARG A 24 -40.62 18.97 12.86
N GLU A 25 -40.27 20.11 12.26
CA GLU A 25 -39.62 20.13 10.94
C GLU A 25 -38.24 19.46 10.93
N ARG A 26 -37.44 19.66 11.99
CA ARG A 26 -36.12 18.98 12.17
C ARG A 26 -36.29 17.47 12.33
N GLN A 27 -37.28 17.02 13.06
CA GLN A 27 -37.58 15.60 13.28
C GLN A 27 -38.05 14.95 11.97
N GLN A 28 -38.95 15.57 11.22
CA GLN A 28 -39.40 15.08 9.91
C GLN A 28 -38.22 14.96 8.91
N LYS A 29 -37.32 15.94 8.86
CA LYS A 29 -36.10 15.89 8.05
C LYS A 29 -35.19 14.73 8.46
N ARG A 30 -35.07 14.47 9.78
CA ARG A 30 -34.29 13.37 10.34
C ARG A 30 -34.88 12.00 9.99
N GLU A 31 -36.18 11.84 10.17
CA GLU A 31 -36.91 10.64 9.80
C GLU A 31 -36.75 10.32 8.30
N ARG A 32 -37.10 11.28 7.44
CA ARG A 32 -36.95 11.13 6.00
C ARG A 32 -35.52 10.74 5.58
N ARG A 33 -34.52 11.30 6.24
CA ARG A 33 -33.11 10.92 6.01
C ARG A 33 -32.84 9.45 6.37
N PHE A 34 -33.36 8.96 7.49
CA PHE A 34 -33.21 7.56 7.88
C PHE A 34 -33.98 6.61 6.99
N GLN A 35 -35.20 6.94 6.60
CA GLN A 35 -35.99 6.16 5.65
C GLN A 35 -35.24 5.99 4.32
N LEU A 36 -34.69 7.07 3.75
CA LEU A 36 -33.87 7.01 2.54
C LEU A 36 -32.61 6.15 2.71
N GLN A 37 -31.99 6.18 3.90
CA GLN A 37 -30.82 5.33 4.17
C GLN A 37 -31.20 3.85 4.26
N VAL A 38 -32.31 3.52 4.91
CA VAL A 38 -32.82 2.13 5.01
C VAL A 38 -33.20 1.63 3.63
N GLN A 39 -33.91 2.43 2.83
CA GLN A 39 -34.28 2.08 1.46
C GLN A 39 -33.05 1.77 0.60
N ARG A 40 -32.05 2.67 0.60
CA ARG A 40 -30.79 2.45 -0.13
C ARG A 40 -30.07 1.16 0.29
N LEU A 41 -30.06 0.85 1.57
CA LEU A 41 -29.46 -0.40 2.06
C LEU A 41 -30.24 -1.63 1.60
N ASN A 42 -31.57 -1.57 1.64
CA ASN A 42 -32.42 -2.68 1.17
C ASN A 42 -32.26 -2.90 -0.33
N ASP A 43 -32.23 -1.83 -1.14
CA ASP A 43 -32.00 -1.92 -2.58
C ASP A 43 -30.60 -2.49 -2.87
N PHE A 44 -29.58 -2.01 -2.18
CA PHE A 44 -28.22 -2.54 -2.28
C PHE A 44 -28.15 -4.04 -1.94
N LEU A 45 -28.84 -4.49 -0.90
CA LEU A 45 -28.84 -5.91 -0.48
C LEU A 45 -29.59 -6.82 -1.45
N LYS A 46 -30.60 -6.29 -2.19
CA LYS A 46 -31.33 -7.07 -3.20
C LYS A 46 -30.47 -7.36 -4.44
N ASP A 47 -29.72 -6.37 -4.89
CA ASP A 47 -28.98 -6.44 -6.16
C ASP A 47 -27.47 -6.70 -5.96
N ARG A 48 -27.05 -6.90 -4.71
CA ARG A 48 -25.65 -7.05 -4.36
C ARG A 48 -25.03 -8.30 -4.97
N GLN A 49 -23.98 -8.07 -5.77
CA GLN A 49 -22.99 -9.10 -6.11
C GLN A 49 -21.89 -9.10 -5.03
N PRO A 50 -21.40 -10.27 -4.58
CA PRO A 50 -20.28 -10.34 -3.66
C PRO A 50 -19.05 -9.61 -4.24
N LYS A 51 -18.48 -8.67 -3.48
CA LYS A 51 -17.24 -8.02 -3.86
C LYS A 51 -16.07 -8.90 -3.50
N LEU A 52 -15.33 -9.39 -4.51
CA LEU A 52 -14.19 -10.27 -4.30
C LEU A 52 -12.88 -9.47 -4.23
N GLY A 53 -12.02 -9.85 -3.31
CA GLY A 53 -10.64 -9.37 -3.25
C GLY A 53 -9.73 -10.12 -4.23
N SER A 54 -8.46 -9.74 -4.28
CA SER A 54 -7.44 -10.35 -5.16
C SER A 54 -7.23 -11.86 -4.94
N GLU A 55 -7.57 -12.36 -3.74
CA GLU A 55 -7.51 -13.79 -3.38
C GLU A 55 -8.84 -14.55 -3.64
N GLY A 56 -9.81 -13.93 -4.32
CA GLY A 56 -11.12 -14.52 -4.56
C GLY A 56 -12.04 -14.60 -3.33
N LYS A 57 -11.61 -14.09 -2.16
CA LYS A 57 -12.43 -14.04 -0.96
C LYS A 57 -13.34 -12.82 -0.96
N GLU A 58 -14.53 -12.95 -0.40
CA GLU A 58 -15.45 -11.83 -0.25
C GLU A 58 -14.87 -10.77 0.71
N ILE A 59 -14.86 -9.52 0.25
CA ILE A 59 -14.41 -8.35 1.01
C ILE A 59 -15.60 -7.44 1.35
N GLN A 60 -15.39 -6.52 2.29
CA GLN A 60 -16.43 -5.59 2.73
C GLN A 60 -16.92 -4.72 1.58
N SER A 61 -18.23 -4.74 1.37
CA SER A 61 -18.94 -3.87 0.45
C SER A 61 -19.26 -2.51 1.07
N ASN A 62 -19.33 -1.46 0.24
CA ASN A 62 -19.76 -0.14 0.64
C ASN A 62 -21.11 0.18 -0.02
N ALA A 63 -22.17 0.27 0.76
CA ALA A 63 -23.53 0.55 0.26
C ALA A 63 -23.69 1.93 -0.41
N VAL A 64 -22.73 2.83 -0.21
CA VAL A 64 -22.78 4.19 -0.79
C VAL A 64 -22.01 4.24 -2.11
N ASP A 65 -20.88 3.52 -2.19
CA ASP A 65 -20.03 3.47 -3.36
C ASP A 65 -19.25 2.12 -3.34
N ASN A 66 -19.85 1.10 -3.94
CA ASN A 66 -19.30 -0.25 -3.89
C ASN A 66 -18.04 -0.44 -4.74
N ASP A 67 -17.78 0.46 -5.70
CA ASP A 67 -16.55 0.44 -6.49
C ASP A 67 -15.34 0.90 -5.69
N SER A 68 -15.55 1.73 -4.67
CA SER A 68 -14.47 2.25 -3.82
C SER A 68 -13.82 1.16 -2.99
N VAL A 69 -12.52 1.32 -2.65
CA VAL A 69 -11.75 0.36 -1.85
C VAL A 69 -11.14 1.02 -0.63
N LYS A 70 -10.84 0.19 0.39
CA LYS A 70 -10.06 0.62 1.55
C LYS A 70 -8.58 0.62 1.19
N MET A 71 -7.94 1.77 1.38
CA MET A 71 -6.51 1.94 1.10
C MET A 71 -5.81 2.52 2.34
N PRO A 72 -4.59 2.05 2.66
CA PRO A 72 -3.76 2.68 3.67
C PRO A 72 -3.33 4.08 3.21
N SER A 73 -3.29 5.03 4.12
CA SER A 73 -2.75 6.37 3.92
C SER A 73 -1.90 6.79 5.11
N SER A 74 -1.18 7.91 5.00
CA SER A 74 -0.42 8.51 6.12
C SER A 74 -1.30 8.86 7.33
N HIS A 75 -2.59 9.04 7.11
CA HIS A 75 -3.58 9.39 8.14
C HIS A 75 -4.48 8.22 8.56
N GLY A 76 -4.11 6.98 8.20
CA GLY A 76 -4.89 5.78 8.49
C GLY A 76 -5.49 5.15 7.24
N VAL A 77 -6.63 4.44 7.41
CA VAL A 77 -7.30 3.78 6.28
C VAL A 77 -8.38 4.70 5.71
N VAL A 78 -8.29 5.01 4.42
CA VAL A 78 -9.29 5.77 3.68
C VAL A 78 -10.10 4.87 2.76
N GLN A 79 -11.38 5.19 2.58
CA GLN A 79 -12.25 4.57 1.58
C GLN A 79 -12.31 5.49 0.36
N GLY A 80 -11.86 5.02 -0.79
CA GLY A 80 -11.81 5.88 -1.97
C GLY A 80 -11.22 5.22 -3.20
N TYR A 81 -10.59 6.04 -4.02
CA TYR A 81 -9.96 5.68 -5.28
C TYR A 81 -8.52 6.21 -5.30
N ASN A 82 -7.69 5.53 -6.04
CA ASN A 82 -6.29 5.88 -6.27
C ASN A 82 -6.18 6.64 -7.60
N ALA A 83 -5.97 7.94 -7.53
CA ALA A 83 -5.81 8.80 -8.69
C ALA A 83 -4.34 8.82 -9.14
N GLN A 84 -4.09 8.43 -10.37
CA GLN A 84 -2.75 8.36 -10.94
C GLN A 84 -2.61 9.25 -12.16
N ALA A 85 -1.40 9.77 -12.36
CA ALA A 85 -1.03 10.54 -13.53
C ALA A 85 0.35 10.12 -14.03
N TRP A 86 0.48 9.93 -15.35
CA TRP A 86 1.75 9.73 -16.04
C TRP A 86 2.19 11.06 -16.63
N VAL A 87 3.32 11.59 -16.17
CA VAL A 87 3.74 12.96 -16.43
C VAL A 87 5.06 12.97 -17.23
N ASP A 88 5.13 13.79 -18.25
CA ASP A 88 6.39 14.08 -18.97
C ASP A 88 7.34 14.94 -18.12
N SER A 89 8.61 14.57 -18.11
CA SER A 89 9.63 15.24 -17.29
C SER A 89 10.06 16.61 -17.80
N LYS A 90 9.89 16.88 -19.11
CA LYS A 90 10.39 18.09 -19.74
C LYS A 90 9.42 19.26 -19.62
N HIS A 91 8.14 18.99 -19.89
CA HIS A 91 7.11 20.04 -19.95
C HIS A 91 6.02 19.84 -18.91
N GLN A 92 6.12 18.80 -18.07
CA GLN A 92 5.11 18.43 -17.04
C GLN A 92 3.71 18.20 -17.62
N VAL A 93 3.65 17.76 -18.89
CA VAL A 93 2.39 17.39 -19.54
C VAL A 93 1.92 16.05 -19.01
N ILE A 94 0.64 15.95 -18.67
CA ILE A 94 0.01 14.69 -18.27
C ILE A 94 -0.29 13.86 -19.51
N LEU A 95 0.45 12.77 -19.70
CA LEU A 95 0.30 11.85 -20.83
C LEU A 95 -0.85 10.84 -20.62
N ALA A 96 -1.15 10.50 -19.37
CA ALA A 96 -2.30 9.68 -18.99
C ALA A 96 -2.75 10.04 -17.58
N ALA A 97 -4.05 9.95 -17.34
CA ALA A 97 -4.67 10.12 -16.03
C ALA A 97 -5.81 9.12 -15.86
N GLU A 98 -5.80 8.36 -14.77
CA GLU A 98 -6.85 7.40 -14.46
C GLU A 98 -7.01 7.23 -12.94
N ALA A 99 -8.26 7.00 -12.50
CA ALA A 99 -8.59 6.69 -11.11
C ALA A 99 -8.84 5.18 -10.98
N PHE A 100 -8.14 4.52 -10.05
CA PHE A 100 -8.22 3.08 -9.83
C PHE A 100 -8.85 2.74 -8.48
N ALA A 101 -9.42 1.53 -8.41
CA ALA A 101 -9.87 0.90 -7.17
C ALA A 101 -8.88 -0.18 -6.73
N SER A 102 -7.59 0.09 -6.85
CA SER A 102 -6.47 -0.83 -6.58
C SER A 102 -5.24 -0.06 -6.09
N GLN A 103 -4.23 -0.80 -5.63
CA GLN A 103 -2.98 -0.22 -5.14
C GLN A 103 -2.03 0.14 -6.29
N ASP A 104 -1.05 1.02 -6.01
CA ASP A 104 -0.14 1.58 -7.00
C ASP A 104 0.55 0.52 -7.86
N HIS A 105 1.08 -0.54 -7.24
CA HIS A 105 1.83 -1.58 -7.94
C HIS A 105 1.00 -2.42 -8.92
N GLU A 106 -0.32 -2.39 -8.82
CA GLU A 106 -1.23 -3.06 -9.76
C GLU A 106 -1.55 -2.17 -10.97
N ASN A 107 -1.30 -0.87 -10.86
CA ASN A 107 -1.76 0.13 -11.83
C ASN A 107 -0.68 0.57 -12.83
N LEU A 108 0.56 0.10 -12.69
CA LEU A 108 1.66 0.49 -13.58
C LEU A 108 1.35 0.14 -15.05
N LYS A 109 0.96 -1.10 -15.32
CA LYS A 109 0.69 -1.55 -16.69
C LYS A 109 -0.49 -0.80 -17.34
N PRO A 110 -1.68 -0.69 -16.68
CA PRO A 110 -2.78 0.12 -17.20
C PRO A 110 -2.40 1.58 -17.48
N MET A 111 -1.63 2.21 -16.59
CA MET A 111 -1.18 3.60 -16.79
C MET A 111 -0.24 3.73 -17.98
N LEU A 112 0.70 2.79 -18.15
CA LEU A 112 1.60 2.77 -19.31
C LEU A 112 0.81 2.57 -20.62
N ASP A 113 -0.16 1.64 -20.63
CA ASP A 113 -0.99 1.39 -21.81
C ASP A 113 -1.82 2.63 -22.17
N GLY A 114 -2.36 3.32 -21.17
CA GLY A 114 -3.05 4.61 -21.36
C GLY A 114 -2.13 5.69 -21.94
N ALA A 115 -0.91 5.80 -21.42
CA ALA A 115 0.10 6.74 -21.94
C ALA A 115 0.51 6.39 -23.38
N LYS A 116 0.77 5.10 -23.69
CA LYS A 116 1.07 4.62 -25.05
C LYS A 116 -0.06 4.97 -26.01
N LYS A 117 -1.31 4.68 -25.65
CA LYS A 117 -2.48 5.02 -26.48
C LYS A 117 -2.51 6.49 -26.83
N ASN A 118 -2.27 7.36 -25.85
CA ASN A 118 -2.33 8.81 -26.06
C ASN A 118 -1.18 9.33 -26.92
N VAL A 119 0.06 8.84 -26.70
CA VAL A 119 1.20 9.27 -27.53
C VAL A 119 1.10 8.76 -28.98
N ILE A 120 0.53 7.57 -29.20
CA ILE A 120 0.25 7.05 -30.54
C ILE A 120 -0.83 7.93 -31.23
N ALA A 121 -1.87 8.34 -30.50
CA ALA A 121 -2.92 9.21 -31.05
C ALA A 121 -2.40 10.57 -31.54
N ILE A 122 -1.24 11.04 -31.02
CA ILE A 122 -0.56 12.25 -31.49
C ILE A 122 0.60 11.95 -32.45
N GLY A 123 0.61 10.76 -33.06
CA GLY A 123 1.55 10.40 -34.14
C GLY A 123 2.93 9.92 -33.66
N LYS A 124 3.08 9.48 -32.41
CA LYS A 124 4.31 8.83 -31.95
C LYS A 124 4.29 7.32 -32.20
N GLU A 125 5.47 6.73 -32.35
CA GLU A 125 5.64 5.29 -32.54
C GLU A 125 5.21 4.49 -31.30
N PRO A 126 4.74 3.23 -31.45
CA PRO A 126 4.41 2.34 -30.31
C PRO A 126 5.58 2.10 -29.35
N THR A 127 6.81 2.22 -29.83
CA THR A 127 8.08 2.07 -29.11
C THR A 127 8.52 3.36 -28.40
N TYR A 128 7.70 4.40 -28.41
CA TYR A 128 8.04 5.73 -27.89
C TYR A 128 8.67 5.75 -26.49
N PHE A 129 8.26 4.83 -25.62
CA PHE A 129 8.77 4.75 -24.25
C PHE A 129 9.99 3.85 -24.08
N GLU A 130 10.40 3.05 -25.10
CA GLU A 130 11.58 2.19 -24.98
C GLU A 130 12.83 3.04 -24.71
N GLY A 131 13.65 2.62 -23.74
CA GLY A 131 14.87 3.30 -23.31
C GLY A 131 14.67 4.64 -22.61
N LYS A 132 13.41 5.08 -22.35
CA LYS A 132 13.18 6.33 -21.61
C LYS A 132 13.25 6.12 -20.11
N GLU A 133 13.82 7.10 -19.41
CA GLU A 133 13.84 7.14 -17.95
C GLU A 133 12.41 7.19 -17.39
N PHE A 134 12.10 6.26 -16.49
CA PHE A 134 10.83 6.19 -15.81
C PHE A 134 11.04 6.16 -14.29
N THR A 135 10.37 7.05 -13.59
CA THR A 135 10.43 7.12 -12.12
C THR A 135 9.02 7.03 -11.54
N ALA A 136 8.84 6.25 -10.48
CA ALA A 136 7.60 6.24 -9.72
C ALA A 136 7.88 6.11 -8.22
N ASP A 137 6.85 6.25 -7.38
CA ASP A 137 7.07 6.22 -5.95
C ASP A 137 7.34 4.80 -5.41
N PRO A 138 7.74 4.65 -4.13
CA PRO A 138 8.10 3.34 -3.57
C PRO A 138 6.98 2.30 -3.59
N ASN A 139 5.71 2.71 -3.65
CA ASN A 139 4.58 1.78 -3.68
C ASN A 139 4.50 0.99 -5.00
N TYR A 140 5.17 1.46 -6.05
CA TYR A 140 5.30 0.73 -7.31
C TYR A 140 6.38 -0.35 -7.29
N HIS A 141 7.23 -0.40 -6.26
CA HIS A 141 8.33 -1.37 -6.17
C HIS A 141 7.82 -2.79 -5.89
N SER A 142 7.47 -3.51 -6.93
CA SER A 142 7.03 -4.90 -6.89
C SER A 142 7.67 -5.70 -8.00
N LEU A 143 7.77 -7.03 -7.84
CA LEU A 143 8.29 -7.89 -8.89
C LEU A 143 7.46 -7.78 -10.19
N GLY A 144 6.13 -7.62 -10.05
CA GLY A 144 5.22 -7.43 -11.20
C GLY A 144 5.54 -6.14 -11.95
N SER A 145 5.66 -5.02 -11.25
CA SER A 145 6.01 -3.72 -11.85
C SER A 145 7.39 -3.76 -12.52
N LEU A 146 8.39 -4.40 -11.88
CA LEU A 146 9.74 -4.50 -12.45
C LEU A 146 9.77 -5.36 -13.71
N LYS A 147 8.98 -6.44 -13.76
CA LYS A 147 8.82 -7.24 -15.00
C LYS A 147 8.17 -6.40 -16.10
N VAL A 148 7.09 -5.68 -15.80
CA VAL A 148 6.47 -4.76 -16.77
C VAL A 148 7.50 -3.77 -17.33
N CYS A 149 8.32 -3.14 -16.47
CA CYS A 149 9.36 -2.22 -16.92
C CYS A 149 10.40 -2.92 -17.83
N GLN A 150 10.78 -4.16 -17.51
CA GLN A 150 11.74 -4.94 -18.29
C GLN A 150 11.15 -5.33 -19.66
N ASP A 151 9.92 -5.88 -19.67
CA ASP A 151 9.23 -6.33 -20.90
C ASP A 151 8.98 -5.16 -21.85
N GLU A 152 8.68 -3.99 -21.30
CA GLU A 152 8.43 -2.74 -22.03
C GLU A 152 9.70 -1.92 -22.28
N LYS A 153 10.87 -2.46 -21.91
CA LYS A 153 12.20 -1.86 -22.08
C LYS A 153 12.32 -0.43 -21.54
N LEU A 154 11.62 -0.15 -20.42
CA LEU A 154 11.73 1.14 -19.73
C LEU A 154 13.04 1.21 -18.94
N GLU A 155 13.71 2.36 -18.97
CA GLU A 155 14.84 2.64 -18.10
C GLU A 155 14.32 3.08 -16.71
N ALA A 156 13.81 2.10 -15.94
CA ALA A 156 13.05 2.33 -14.71
C ALA A 156 13.94 2.61 -13.49
N TYR A 157 13.44 3.48 -12.59
CA TYR A 157 14.01 3.82 -11.28
C TYR A 157 12.87 3.79 -10.25
N LEU A 158 12.63 2.61 -9.67
CA LEU A 158 11.57 2.35 -8.69
C LEU A 158 12.20 2.00 -7.34
N PRO A 159 12.30 2.94 -6.39
CA PRO A 159 12.89 2.66 -5.08
C PRO A 159 11.98 1.76 -4.24
N ASP A 160 12.55 0.95 -3.38
CA ASP A 160 11.81 0.29 -2.32
C ASP A 160 11.53 1.24 -1.14
N ILE A 161 10.61 0.88 -0.24
CA ILE A 161 10.22 1.73 0.90
C ILE A 161 11.36 2.06 1.87
N HIS A 162 12.46 1.30 1.83
CA HIS A 162 13.62 1.47 2.69
C HIS A 162 14.79 2.20 2.03
N TYR A 163 14.63 2.74 0.81
CA TYR A 163 15.74 3.38 0.10
C TYR A 163 16.36 4.55 0.88
N ARG A 164 15.53 5.32 1.60
CA ARG A 164 16.02 6.45 2.41
C ARG A 164 16.84 6.02 3.61
N THR A 165 16.55 4.85 4.22
CA THR A 165 17.33 4.36 5.36
C THR A 165 18.73 3.88 4.97
N ARG A 166 18.96 3.63 3.68
CA ARG A 166 20.27 3.27 3.11
C ARG A 166 21.07 4.46 2.59
N ASP A 167 20.43 5.61 2.46
CA ASP A 167 21.07 6.83 1.93
C ASP A 167 21.47 7.76 3.09
N PRO A 168 22.78 8.03 3.27
CA PRO A 168 23.28 8.89 4.35
C PRO A 168 22.64 10.30 4.38
N ARG A 169 22.18 10.81 3.24
CA ARG A 169 21.51 12.12 3.15
C ARG A 169 20.22 12.19 3.95
N PHE A 170 19.62 11.05 4.28
CA PHE A 170 18.39 10.96 5.05
C PHE A 170 18.60 10.42 6.48
N ALA A 171 19.86 10.27 6.93
CA ALA A 171 20.19 9.68 8.23
C ALA A 171 19.50 10.40 9.41
N GLU A 172 19.27 11.72 9.29
CA GLU A 172 18.64 12.53 10.34
C GLU A 172 17.11 12.66 10.21
N GLN A 173 16.50 12.14 9.14
CA GLN A 173 15.05 12.30 8.91
C GLN A 173 14.18 11.65 10.00
N GLU A 174 14.64 10.56 10.61
CA GLU A 174 13.90 9.91 11.70
C GLU A 174 13.83 10.80 12.95
N ARG A 175 14.84 11.63 13.21
CA ARG A 175 14.83 12.61 14.33
C ARG A 175 13.74 13.65 14.15
N PHE A 176 13.50 14.12 12.93
CA PHE A 176 12.44 15.11 12.66
C PHE A 176 11.04 14.48 12.71
N LYS A 177 10.86 13.22 12.30
CA LYS A 177 9.58 12.52 12.39
C LYS A 177 9.14 12.32 13.84
N ASP A 178 10.06 11.98 14.73
CA ASP A 178 9.77 11.78 16.16
C ASP A 178 9.36 13.11 16.84
N GLY A 179 9.93 14.24 16.41
CA GLY A 179 9.57 15.58 16.93
C GLY A 179 8.23 16.11 16.41
N VAL A 180 7.88 15.85 15.16
CA VAL A 180 6.66 16.38 14.53
C VAL A 180 5.39 15.64 14.97
N HIS A 181 5.48 14.37 15.32
CA HIS A 181 4.31 13.55 15.64
C HIS A 181 4.09 13.31 17.13
N GLY A 182 4.96 13.83 18.00
CA GLY A 182 4.78 13.74 19.46
C GLY A 182 4.64 12.32 20.02
N ARG A 183 4.90 11.30 19.20
CA ARG A 183 4.92 9.91 19.63
C ARG A 183 6.23 9.65 20.33
N GLN A 184 6.21 9.74 21.66
CA GLN A 184 7.26 9.12 22.45
C GLN A 184 7.39 7.66 21.98
N ARG A 185 8.55 7.29 21.41
CA ARG A 185 8.88 5.88 21.24
C ARG A 185 8.73 5.25 22.61
N GLU A 186 7.76 4.36 22.77
CA GLU A 186 7.76 3.45 23.89
C GLU A 186 9.18 2.91 24.02
N VAL A 187 9.70 2.91 25.24
CA VAL A 187 11.02 2.38 25.65
C VAL A 187 11.34 1.19 24.75
N VAL A 188 12.41 1.33 23.97
CA VAL A 188 12.86 0.29 23.02
C VAL A 188 12.93 -1.03 23.80
N LYS A 189 11.92 -1.86 23.62
CA LYS A 189 11.96 -3.24 24.14
C LYS A 189 13.23 -3.82 23.59
N PRO A 190 14.11 -4.41 24.43
CA PRO A 190 15.39 -4.94 23.99
C PRO A 190 15.14 -5.75 22.72
N GLY A 191 15.82 -5.38 21.64
CA GLY A 191 15.55 -5.89 20.30
C GLY A 191 15.49 -7.41 20.31
N ARG A 192 14.51 -7.97 19.60
CA ARG A 192 14.45 -9.43 19.42
C ARG A 192 15.65 -9.89 18.62
N PHE A 193 16.11 -11.08 18.92
CA PHE A 193 17.19 -11.70 18.14
C PHE A 193 16.79 -11.82 16.65
N THR A 194 17.64 -11.32 15.80
CA THR A 194 17.59 -11.41 14.34
C THR A 194 18.37 -12.62 13.85
N SER A 195 18.40 -12.87 12.54
CA SER A 195 19.21 -13.96 11.99
C SER A 195 20.73 -13.76 12.20
N SER A 196 21.20 -12.53 12.32
CA SER A 196 22.60 -12.20 12.56
C SER A 196 23.09 -12.54 13.97
N ASP A 197 22.18 -12.72 14.92
CA ASP A 197 22.51 -13.13 16.28
C ASP A 197 22.75 -14.65 16.41
N PHE A 198 22.59 -15.41 15.33
CA PHE A 198 22.80 -16.86 15.26
C PHE A 198 24.07 -17.16 14.49
N SER A 199 24.99 -17.93 15.08
CA SER A 199 26.24 -18.31 14.45
C SER A 199 26.10 -19.61 13.67
N PHE A 200 26.69 -19.66 12.47
CA PHE A 200 26.70 -20.87 11.64
C PHE A 200 27.91 -21.73 11.97
N ASP A 201 27.70 -23.00 12.22
CA ASP A 201 28.73 -24.02 12.35
C ASP A 201 28.89 -24.79 11.03
N PRO A 202 29.95 -24.51 10.24
CA PRO A 202 30.13 -25.12 8.93
C PRO A 202 30.47 -26.60 8.98
N ALA A 203 31.10 -27.07 10.06
CA ALA A 203 31.49 -28.49 10.22
C ALA A 203 30.25 -29.36 10.45
N ARG A 204 29.28 -28.87 11.19
CA ARG A 204 28.02 -29.57 11.51
C ARG A 204 26.85 -29.17 10.66
N GLN A 205 27.00 -28.14 9.82
CA GLN A 205 25.93 -27.58 8.97
C GLN A 205 24.69 -27.18 9.77
N VAL A 206 24.87 -26.57 10.95
CA VAL A 206 23.83 -26.16 11.87
C VAL A 206 24.00 -24.69 12.28
N TYR A 207 22.97 -24.09 12.84
CA TYR A 207 23.09 -22.80 13.52
C TYR A 207 23.09 -22.97 15.02
N LEU A 208 23.85 -22.11 15.72
CA LEU A 208 23.85 -21.99 17.16
C LEU A 208 23.08 -20.73 17.55
N CYS A 209 22.13 -20.85 18.49
CA CYS A 209 21.41 -19.70 19.01
C CYS A 209 22.25 -18.92 20.03
N PRO A 210 21.86 -17.69 20.42
CA PRO A 210 22.56 -16.91 21.46
C PRO A 210 22.71 -17.60 22.83
N ASN A 211 21.91 -18.65 23.08
CA ASN A 211 22.03 -19.51 24.28
C ASN A 211 22.82 -20.80 24.00
N GLY A 212 23.60 -20.88 22.92
CA GLY A 212 24.47 -22.01 22.58
C GLY A 212 23.72 -23.28 22.13
N LYS A 213 22.40 -23.26 21.93
CA LYS A 213 21.63 -24.43 21.51
C LYS A 213 21.59 -24.54 19.97
N VAL A 214 21.53 -25.79 19.49
CA VAL A 214 21.63 -26.14 18.08
C VAL A 214 20.28 -25.99 17.38
N LEU A 215 20.29 -25.38 16.21
CA LEU A 215 19.18 -25.39 15.24
C LEU A 215 19.60 -26.27 14.06
N THR A 216 18.82 -27.32 13.81
CA THR A 216 19.06 -28.25 12.69
C THR A 216 18.32 -27.81 11.43
N CYS A 217 18.89 -28.11 10.27
CA CYS A 217 18.23 -27.83 8.99
C CYS A 217 16.96 -28.69 8.88
N HIS A 218 15.82 -28.03 8.72
CA HIS A 218 14.52 -28.68 8.55
C HIS A 218 14.14 -28.80 7.06
N ALA A 219 14.38 -27.74 6.30
CA ALA A 219 14.11 -27.74 4.86
C ALA A 219 15.09 -26.82 4.13
N ARG A 220 15.50 -27.22 2.93
CA ARG A 220 16.38 -26.43 2.08
C ARG A 220 15.61 -25.86 0.88
N LYS A 221 16.11 -24.73 0.36
CA LYS A 221 15.62 -24.07 -0.87
C LYS A 221 14.11 -23.84 -0.91
N GLN A 222 13.53 -23.52 0.25
CA GLN A 222 12.11 -23.15 0.30
C GLN A 222 11.91 -21.79 -0.33
N VAL A 223 11.01 -21.72 -1.32
CA VAL A 223 10.70 -20.47 -2.01
C VAL A 223 9.57 -19.76 -1.28
N ASN A 224 9.86 -18.54 -0.83
CA ASN A 224 8.85 -17.64 -0.29
C ASN A 224 8.85 -16.35 -1.11
N ARG A 225 7.73 -16.09 -1.79
CA ARG A 225 7.60 -15.02 -2.78
C ARG A 225 8.64 -15.18 -3.90
N HIS A 226 9.68 -14.34 -3.92
CA HIS A 226 10.74 -14.32 -4.94
C HIS A 226 12.13 -14.64 -4.38
N ARG A 227 12.22 -15.17 -3.16
CA ARG A 227 13.48 -15.49 -2.49
C ARG A 227 13.49 -16.93 -2.03
N THR A 228 14.67 -17.51 -1.99
CA THR A 228 14.92 -18.89 -1.53
C THR A 228 15.52 -18.85 -0.14
N TYR A 229 15.04 -19.71 0.74
CA TYR A 229 15.49 -19.81 2.12
C TYR A 229 15.79 -21.25 2.50
N ASP A 230 16.79 -21.43 3.33
CA ASP A 230 16.97 -22.63 4.13
C ASP A 230 16.35 -22.39 5.52
N LEU A 231 15.59 -23.36 5.99
CA LEU A 231 14.87 -23.29 7.26
C LEU A 231 15.56 -24.15 8.31
N TYR A 232 15.86 -23.56 9.46
CA TYR A 232 16.45 -24.22 10.60
C TYR A 232 15.52 -24.14 11.80
N HIS A 233 15.41 -25.25 12.54
CA HIS A 233 14.54 -25.34 13.71
C HIS A 233 15.34 -25.68 14.96
N ALA A 234 15.05 -24.98 16.06
CA ALA A 234 15.48 -25.35 17.39
C ALA A 234 14.64 -26.54 17.91
N ARG A 235 15.14 -27.27 18.86
CA ARG A 235 14.36 -28.27 19.59
C ARG A 235 13.35 -27.58 20.52
N PRO A 236 12.09 -28.05 20.62
CA PRO A 236 11.09 -27.47 21.51
C PRO A 236 11.56 -27.44 22.98
N GLU A 237 12.20 -28.51 23.43
CA GLU A 237 12.67 -28.68 24.81
C GLU A 237 13.72 -27.61 25.17
N ASP A 238 14.65 -27.31 24.27
CA ASP A 238 15.67 -26.26 24.46
C ASP A 238 15.05 -24.87 24.58
N CYS A 239 13.96 -24.60 23.83
CA CYS A 239 13.24 -23.32 23.85
C CYS A 239 12.30 -23.18 25.06
N ALA A 240 11.77 -24.28 25.59
CA ALA A 240 10.82 -24.26 26.72
C ALA A 240 11.45 -23.68 27.98
N VAL A 241 12.67 -24.07 28.30
CA VAL A 241 13.42 -23.65 29.50
C VAL A 241 14.41 -22.52 29.26
N CYS A 242 14.41 -21.92 28.09
CA CYS A 242 15.40 -20.93 27.70
C CYS A 242 15.20 -19.57 28.43
N PRO A 243 16.22 -19.05 29.13
CA PRO A 243 16.12 -17.75 29.81
C PRO A 243 15.98 -16.58 28.83
N LEU A 244 16.38 -16.76 27.57
CA LEU A 244 16.28 -15.74 26.51
C LEU A 244 15.01 -15.84 25.69
N ARG A 245 14.06 -16.69 26.11
CA ARG A 245 12.81 -16.98 25.36
C ARG A 245 12.02 -15.73 24.99
N SER A 246 11.87 -14.79 25.92
CA SER A 246 11.10 -13.56 25.72
C SER A 246 11.70 -12.64 24.63
N ARG A 247 13.02 -12.68 24.44
CA ARG A 247 13.73 -11.95 23.38
C ARG A 247 13.83 -12.73 22.07
N CYS A 248 13.59 -14.04 22.11
CA CYS A 248 13.78 -14.94 20.98
C CYS A 248 12.48 -15.24 20.23
N LEU A 249 11.38 -15.50 20.95
CA LEU A 249 10.09 -15.90 20.37
C LEU A 249 9.13 -14.73 20.31
N SER A 250 8.44 -14.59 19.17
CA SER A 250 7.53 -13.48 18.93
C SER A 250 6.17 -13.63 19.61
N LYS A 251 5.75 -14.86 19.84
CA LYS A 251 4.46 -15.20 20.47
C LYS A 251 4.73 -16.04 21.72
N ALA A 252 3.92 -15.83 22.76
CA ALA A 252 4.02 -16.57 24.01
C ALA A 252 3.79 -18.09 23.82
N ASP A 253 2.90 -18.43 22.90
CA ASP A 253 2.52 -19.80 22.54
C ASP A 253 3.46 -20.46 21.52
N ALA A 254 4.49 -19.73 21.02
CA ALA A 254 5.43 -20.30 20.07
C ALA A 254 6.24 -21.45 20.74
N VAL A 255 6.21 -22.63 20.14
CA VAL A 255 6.83 -23.83 20.69
C VAL A 255 8.36 -23.77 20.61
N ARG A 256 8.91 -23.25 19.48
CA ARG A 256 10.36 -23.22 19.19
C ARG A 256 10.75 -22.04 18.32
N ARG A 257 12.04 -21.73 18.26
CA ARG A 257 12.61 -20.80 17.28
C ARG A 257 12.70 -21.45 15.90
N ASN A 258 12.15 -20.79 14.90
CA ASN A 258 12.37 -21.06 13.49
C ASN A 258 13.28 -19.96 12.93
N LEU A 259 14.34 -20.33 12.22
CA LEU A 259 15.28 -19.44 11.59
C LEU A 259 15.25 -19.65 10.09
N SER A 260 14.97 -18.61 9.34
CA SER A 260 14.97 -18.63 7.87
C SER A 260 16.22 -17.89 7.39
N ILE A 261 17.12 -18.59 6.72
CA ILE A 261 18.34 -18.04 6.15
C ILE A 261 18.18 -17.92 4.65
N GLN A 262 18.28 -16.72 4.15
CA GLN A 262 18.20 -16.49 2.71
C GLN A 262 19.41 -17.15 2.02
N VAL A 263 19.13 -18.03 1.05
CA VAL A 263 20.18 -18.60 0.20
C VAL A 263 20.53 -17.56 -0.86
N PRO A 264 21.80 -17.18 -1.02
CA PRO A 264 22.23 -16.27 -2.07
C PRO A 264 21.80 -16.81 -3.44
N SER A 265 21.18 -16.00 -4.25
CA SER A 265 20.90 -16.34 -5.66
C SER A 265 22.20 -16.27 -6.45
N GLN A 266 22.40 -17.18 -7.41
CA GLN A 266 23.57 -17.15 -8.30
C GLN A 266 23.57 -15.89 -9.19
N SER A 267 22.39 -15.29 -9.42
CA SER A 267 22.24 -13.98 -10.05
C SER A 267 21.29 -13.12 -9.22
N PRO A 268 21.55 -11.82 -9.07
CA PRO A 268 20.64 -10.93 -8.35
C PRO A 268 19.28 -10.91 -9.07
N ASN A 269 18.19 -11.04 -8.29
CA ASN A 269 16.84 -10.92 -8.83
C ASN A 269 16.53 -9.45 -9.20
N LEU A 270 15.46 -9.21 -9.97
CA LEU A 270 15.06 -7.87 -10.41
C LEU A 270 14.91 -6.88 -9.25
N ILE A 271 14.44 -7.35 -8.10
CA ILE A 271 14.29 -6.52 -6.89
C ILE A 271 15.66 -6.03 -6.39
N ASP A 272 16.63 -6.93 -6.29
CA ASP A 272 17.97 -6.60 -5.77
C ASP A 272 18.75 -5.76 -6.81
N GLN A 273 18.58 -6.04 -8.11
CA GLN A 273 19.12 -5.19 -9.19
C GLN A 273 18.58 -3.76 -9.10
N MET A 274 17.25 -3.59 -8.95
CA MET A 274 16.63 -2.28 -8.83
C MET A 274 17.09 -1.53 -7.58
N LYS A 275 17.24 -2.21 -6.45
CA LYS A 275 17.81 -1.59 -5.24
C LYS A 275 19.22 -1.07 -5.46
N ALA A 276 20.08 -1.90 -6.02
CA ALA A 276 21.47 -1.50 -6.33
C ALA A 276 21.49 -0.31 -7.32
N LYS A 277 20.60 -0.32 -8.32
CA LYS A 277 20.45 0.77 -9.27
C LYS A 277 20.03 2.08 -8.62
N ILE A 278 19.03 2.05 -7.72
CA ILE A 278 18.55 3.21 -6.95
C ILE A 278 19.62 3.73 -6.01
N ASP A 279 20.35 2.84 -5.34
CA ASP A 279 21.38 3.20 -4.35
C ASP A 279 22.66 3.74 -5.01
N SER A 280 22.83 3.61 -6.35
CA SER A 280 23.92 4.21 -7.10
C SER A 280 23.82 5.74 -7.16
N GLU A 281 24.94 6.45 -7.35
CA GLU A 281 24.92 7.91 -7.49
C GLU A 281 24.09 8.40 -8.68
N ALA A 282 24.10 7.67 -9.80
CA ALA A 282 23.24 7.96 -10.95
C ALA A 282 21.77 7.77 -10.60
N GLY A 283 21.42 6.66 -9.93
CA GLY A 283 20.05 6.38 -9.50
C GLY A 283 19.51 7.42 -8.53
N LYS A 284 20.29 7.80 -7.53
CA LYS A 284 19.94 8.87 -6.57
C LYS A 284 19.70 10.21 -7.26
N ARG A 285 20.53 10.56 -8.24
CA ARG A 285 20.38 11.80 -9.02
C ARG A 285 19.14 11.80 -9.88
N ILE A 286 18.88 10.70 -10.61
CA ILE A 286 17.72 10.59 -11.50
C ILE A 286 16.45 10.57 -10.69
N TYR A 287 16.38 9.73 -9.66
CA TYR A 287 15.21 9.63 -8.82
C TYR A 287 14.93 10.91 -8.02
N GLY A 288 15.98 11.63 -7.60
CA GLY A 288 15.85 12.91 -6.88
C GLY A 288 15.13 14.00 -7.68
N ARG A 289 15.20 13.97 -9.02
CA ARG A 289 14.47 14.92 -9.88
C ARG A 289 12.95 14.69 -9.90
N ARG A 290 12.48 13.49 -9.51
CA ARG A 290 11.06 13.12 -9.56
C ARG A 290 10.15 14.12 -8.84
N LEU A 291 10.53 14.57 -7.65
CA LEU A 291 9.73 15.52 -6.87
C LEU A 291 9.47 16.82 -7.65
N GLY A 292 10.49 17.38 -8.30
CA GLY A 292 10.36 18.58 -9.13
C GLY A 292 9.54 18.38 -10.39
N ILE A 293 9.29 17.14 -10.83
CA ILE A 293 8.47 16.83 -12.01
C ILE A 293 7.00 16.64 -11.62
N VAL A 294 6.75 15.85 -10.60
CA VAL A 294 5.39 15.36 -10.28
C VAL A 294 4.67 16.29 -9.31
N GLU A 295 5.37 16.80 -8.28
CA GLU A 295 4.75 17.64 -7.25
C GLU A 295 4.08 18.91 -7.81
N PRO A 296 4.68 19.67 -8.77
CA PRO A 296 4.04 20.84 -9.34
C PRO A 296 2.73 20.50 -10.07
N VAL A 297 2.67 19.35 -10.74
CA VAL A 297 1.46 18.89 -11.46
C VAL A 297 0.34 18.60 -10.46
N PHE A 298 0.62 17.83 -9.40
CA PHE A 298 -0.37 17.56 -8.37
C PHE A 298 -0.73 18.82 -7.58
N ALA A 299 0.22 19.71 -7.30
CA ALA A 299 -0.06 20.99 -6.66
C ALA A 299 -1.00 21.84 -7.52
N ASN A 300 -0.81 21.89 -8.85
CA ASN A 300 -1.74 22.57 -9.74
C ASN A 300 -3.16 21.98 -9.64
N ILE A 301 -3.29 20.66 -9.72
CA ILE A 301 -4.59 20.00 -9.62
C ILE A 301 -5.23 20.24 -8.24
N CYS A 302 -4.49 20.06 -7.16
CA CYS A 302 -5.03 20.15 -5.81
C CYS A 302 -5.26 21.61 -5.38
N VAL A 303 -4.25 22.49 -5.54
CA VAL A 303 -4.29 23.86 -4.99
C VAL A 303 -5.00 24.82 -5.94
N HIS A 304 -4.58 24.88 -7.21
CA HIS A 304 -5.14 25.86 -8.15
C HIS A 304 -6.51 25.46 -8.69
N LYS A 305 -6.71 24.16 -9.00
CA LYS A 305 -7.99 23.64 -9.47
C LYS A 305 -8.89 23.13 -8.33
N HIS A 306 -8.46 23.21 -7.06
CA HIS A 306 -9.21 22.85 -5.86
C HIS A 306 -9.69 21.38 -5.80
N MET A 307 -8.95 20.46 -6.42
CA MET A 307 -9.28 19.03 -6.42
C MET A 307 -8.64 18.31 -5.23
N TYR A 308 -9.09 18.59 -4.00
CA TYR A 308 -8.56 17.94 -2.78
C TYR A 308 -9.16 16.56 -2.52
N ARG A 309 -10.33 16.28 -3.08
CA ARG A 309 -11.06 15.01 -2.90
C ARG A 309 -12.03 14.77 -4.02
N PHE A 310 -12.32 13.52 -4.29
CA PHE A 310 -13.42 13.16 -5.18
C PHE A 310 -14.77 13.51 -4.57
N THR A 311 -15.61 14.16 -5.36
CA THR A 311 -16.98 14.53 -4.98
C THR A 311 -18.01 13.59 -5.61
N LEU A 312 -17.64 12.94 -6.71
CA LEU A 312 -18.45 11.95 -7.39
C LEU A 312 -18.26 10.54 -6.80
N ARG A 313 -19.16 9.63 -7.12
CA ARG A 313 -19.17 8.23 -6.70
C ARG A 313 -19.29 7.32 -7.91
N SER A 314 -18.91 6.07 -7.77
CA SER A 314 -18.63 5.05 -8.77
C SER A 314 -17.33 5.31 -9.55
N LYS A 315 -16.59 4.22 -9.85
CA LYS A 315 -15.31 4.28 -10.55
C LYS A 315 -15.39 5.12 -11.82
N ARG A 316 -16.43 4.91 -12.65
CA ARG A 316 -16.61 5.62 -13.92
C ARG A 316 -16.69 7.13 -13.75
N LYS A 317 -17.51 7.61 -12.81
CA LYS A 317 -17.70 9.05 -12.59
C LYS A 317 -16.48 9.70 -11.97
N VAL A 318 -15.83 9.00 -11.02
CA VAL A 318 -14.60 9.44 -10.40
C VAL A 318 -13.46 9.53 -11.42
N ASP A 319 -13.34 8.56 -12.32
CA ASP A 319 -12.35 8.59 -13.40
C ASP A 319 -12.57 9.77 -14.35
N VAL A 320 -13.80 10.03 -14.74
CA VAL A 320 -14.14 11.23 -15.54
C VAL A 320 -13.80 12.51 -14.79
N GLN A 321 -14.15 12.61 -13.50
CA GLN A 321 -13.78 13.76 -12.67
C GLN A 321 -12.26 13.95 -12.65
N TRP A 322 -11.50 12.88 -12.42
CA TRP A 322 -10.04 12.96 -12.38
C TRP A 322 -9.45 13.44 -13.70
N ARG A 323 -9.89 12.88 -14.83
CA ARG A 323 -9.43 13.25 -16.16
C ARG A 323 -9.74 14.72 -16.50
N LEU A 324 -10.91 15.22 -16.12
CA LEU A 324 -11.27 16.64 -16.31
C LEU A 324 -10.36 17.59 -15.54
N PHE A 325 -9.93 17.21 -14.32
CA PHE A 325 -9.00 18.02 -13.55
C PHE A 325 -7.54 17.87 -14.04
N ALA A 326 -7.21 16.77 -14.70
CA ALA A 326 -5.90 16.52 -15.28
C ALA A 326 -5.68 17.22 -16.64
N LEU A 327 -6.74 17.73 -17.28
CA LEU A 327 -6.67 18.59 -18.47
C LEU A 327 -6.18 20.00 -18.10
#